data_96aa6ed8e7b63f3ecbb579d3b48e7ed5
#
_entry.id   96aa6ed8e7b63f3ecbb579d3b48e7ed5
#
_cell.length_a   1.000
_cell.length_b   1.000
_cell.length_c   1.000
_cell.angle_alpha   90.00
_cell.angle_beta   90.00
_cell.angle_gamma   90.00
#
_symmetry.space_group_name_H-M   'P 1'
#
loop_
_entity.id
_entity.type
_entity.pdbx_description
1 polymer ?
#
loop_
_entity_poly.entity_id
_entity_poly.type
_entity_poly.pdbx_seq_one_letter_code
_entity_poly.pdbx_strand_id
1 'polypeptide(L)'
;MQLREQIEADIRRWDQITSHRTGTRGDAETADWLAAELTHAGLDPVLHRFPFHRRVLKRCEIMVRNRIAEGVPLFDGGFTGAQVLSAPLAPLGGSPDTIAITQFTPFAGHPSNDHLENARLQARHQAIVAVARGEGVREGLALLNADKWQAPYGPPVLQVATLHRDWLTAEARDGSEGEFVSHTSLEATEASNVQAAIKGTDPDLAPLVIMTPRSGWWHSTSERGGGVATWLT
;
A
#
# COMPACT_ATOMS: atom_id res chain seq x y z
N MET A 1 23.08 -6.93 -26.30
CA MET A 1 21.73 -7.38 -25.85
C MET A 1 20.71 -6.50 -26.54
N GLN A 2 19.63 -7.08 -27.08
CA GLN A 2 18.58 -6.27 -27.70
C GLN A 2 17.80 -5.54 -26.56
N LEU A 3 17.27 -4.36 -26.83
CA LEU A 3 16.52 -3.52 -25.90
C LEU A 3 15.41 -4.31 -25.16
N ARG A 4 14.69 -5.15 -25.87
CA ARG A 4 13.65 -6.02 -25.30
C ARG A 4 14.19 -6.99 -24.26
N GLU A 5 15.32 -7.62 -24.55
CA GLU A 5 15.96 -8.58 -23.62
C GLU A 5 16.42 -7.89 -22.34
N GLN A 6 16.92 -6.64 -22.45
CA GLN A 6 17.29 -5.83 -21.31
C GLN A 6 16.08 -5.52 -20.43
N ILE A 7 15.01 -4.99 -21.02
CA ILE A 7 13.76 -4.67 -20.30
C ILE A 7 13.21 -5.92 -19.57
N GLU A 8 13.19 -7.07 -20.25
CA GLU A 8 12.74 -8.33 -19.64
C GLU A 8 13.65 -8.74 -18.46
N ALA A 9 14.95 -8.59 -18.57
CA ALA A 9 15.89 -8.90 -17.50
C ALA A 9 15.68 -7.98 -16.29
N ASP A 10 15.50 -6.69 -16.51
CA ASP A 10 15.27 -5.69 -15.47
C ASP A 10 13.95 -5.91 -14.74
N ILE A 11 12.87 -6.23 -15.48
CA ILE A 11 11.59 -6.59 -14.88
C ILE A 11 11.70 -7.87 -14.05
N ARG A 12 12.44 -8.88 -14.52
CA ARG A 12 12.68 -10.11 -13.74
C ARG A 12 13.51 -9.84 -12.49
N ARG A 13 14.53 -8.98 -12.59
CA ARG A 13 15.34 -8.56 -11.43
C ARG A 13 14.49 -7.82 -10.40
N TRP A 14 13.64 -6.90 -10.85
CA TRP A 14 12.67 -6.23 -10.00
C TRP A 14 11.77 -7.24 -9.27
N ASP A 15 11.19 -8.20 -9.99
CA ASP A 15 10.21 -9.16 -9.47
C ASP A 15 10.81 -10.13 -8.43
N GLN A 16 12.13 -10.31 -8.41
CA GLN A 16 12.83 -11.08 -7.39
C GLN A 16 12.86 -10.39 -6.02
N ILE A 17 12.67 -9.07 -5.97
CA ILE A 17 12.58 -8.29 -4.73
C ILE A 17 11.12 -8.28 -4.29
N THR A 18 10.81 -8.95 -3.19
CA THR A 18 9.43 -9.22 -2.79
C THR A 18 8.69 -8.03 -2.16
N SER A 19 9.39 -6.96 -1.79
CA SER A 19 8.80 -5.78 -1.18
C SER A 19 9.56 -4.52 -1.57
N HIS A 20 8.87 -3.62 -2.25
CA HIS A 20 9.41 -2.31 -2.64
C HIS A 20 8.86 -1.16 -1.77
N ARG A 21 8.26 -1.49 -0.63
CA ARG A 21 7.71 -0.46 0.25
C ARG A 21 8.85 0.38 0.84
N THR A 22 8.70 1.71 0.75
CA THR A 22 9.70 2.70 1.20
C THR A 22 10.23 2.38 2.61
N GLY A 23 11.56 2.43 2.76
CA GLY A 23 12.26 2.15 4.00
C GLY A 23 12.29 0.68 4.41
N THR A 24 11.99 -0.26 3.51
CA THR A 24 12.23 -1.70 3.71
C THR A 24 13.60 -2.11 3.21
N ARG A 25 14.03 -3.33 3.57
CA ARG A 25 15.24 -3.93 3.00
C ARG A 25 15.16 -4.01 1.47
N GLY A 26 13.99 -4.41 0.92
CA GLY A 26 13.82 -4.49 -0.53
C GLY A 26 13.85 -3.12 -1.23
N ASP A 27 13.39 -2.06 -0.56
CA ASP A 27 13.55 -0.68 -1.05
C ASP A 27 15.04 -0.30 -1.14
N ALA A 28 15.84 -0.61 -0.11
CA ALA A 28 17.28 -0.38 -0.11
C ALA A 28 17.99 -1.23 -1.18
N GLU A 29 17.67 -2.52 -1.28
CA GLU A 29 18.21 -3.42 -2.32
C GLU A 29 17.90 -2.92 -3.73
N THR A 30 16.71 -2.39 -3.96
CA THR A 30 16.33 -1.78 -5.24
C THR A 30 17.20 -0.55 -5.53
N ALA A 31 17.44 0.31 -4.53
CA ALA A 31 18.28 1.49 -4.73
C ALA A 31 19.72 1.13 -5.07
N ASP A 32 20.28 0.13 -4.38
CA ASP A 32 21.65 -0.34 -4.61
C ASP A 32 21.78 -1.00 -6.00
N TRP A 33 20.79 -1.80 -6.42
CA TRP A 33 20.75 -2.36 -7.77
C TRP A 33 20.72 -1.26 -8.83
N LEU A 34 19.81 -0.27 -8.72
CA LEU A 34 19.73 0.82 -9.70
C LEU A 34 21.03 1.62 -9.76
N ALA A 35 21.67 1.90 -8.63
CA ALA A 35 22.97 2.58 -8.62
C ALA A 35 24.05 1.75 -9.33
N ALA A 36 24.05 0.43 -9.14
CA ALA A 36 24.99 -0.45 -9.84
C ALA A 36 24.77 -0.44 -11.36
N GLU A 37 23.51 -0.50 -11.83
CA GLU A 37 23.21 -0.43 -13.27
C GLU A 37 23.65 0.91 -13.90
N LEU A 38 23.41 2.03 -13.22
CA LEU A 38 23.88 3.34 -13.67
C LEU A 38 25.42 3.41 -13.73
N THR A 39 26.11 2.81 -12.77
CA THR A 39 27.58 2.71 -12.77
C THR A 39 28.06 1.86 -13.96
N HIS A 40 27.41 0.72 -14.24
CA HIS A 40 27.73 -0.10 -15.40
C HIS A 40 27.51 0.64 -16.73
N ALA A 41 26.53 1.55 -16.76
CA ALA A 41 26.31 2.44 -17.91
C ALA A 41 27.31 3.59 -18.01
N GLY A 42 28.31 3.65 -17.13
CA GLY A 42 29.36 4.69 -17.13
C GLY A 42 28.92 6.02 -16.50
N LEU A 43 27.85 6.02 -15.73
CA LEU A 43 27.38 7.18 -14.98
C LEU A 43 27.92 7.17 -13.54
N ASP A 44 27.82 8.31 -12.88
CA ASP A 44 28.20 8.49 -11.47
C ASP A 44 26.91 8.69 -10.63
N PRO A 45 26.30 7.61 -10.11
CA PRO A 45 25.05 7.69 -9.38
C PRO A 45 25.25 8.23 -7.96
N VAL A 46 24.28 9.02 -7.51
CA VAL A 46 24.18 9.54 -6.14
C VAL A 46 22.94 8.98 -5.47
N LEU A 47 23.12 8.41 -4.27
CA LEU A 47 22.02 8.02 -3.39
C LEU A 47 21.76 9.16 -2.40
N HIS A 48 20.68 9.90 -2.61
CA HIS A 48 20.23 10.92 -1.68
C HIS A 48 19.42 10.26 -0.55
N ARG A 49 20.10 9.97 0.55
CA ARG A 49 19.52 9.35 1.73
C ARG A 49 18.84 10.38 2.61
N PHE A 50 17.68 9.99 3.20
CA PHE A 50 16.93 10.85 4.13
C PHE A 50 16.26 10.01 5.22
N PRO A 51 16.15 10.56 6.45
CA PRO A 51 15.45 9.89 7.53
C PRO A 51 13.95 9.78 7.21
N PHE A 52 13.37 8.64 7.57
CA PHE A 52 11.98 8.34 7.32
C PHE A 52 11.39 7.55 8.47
N HIS A 53 10.11 7.72 8.76
CA HIS A 53 9.40 6.91 9.73
C HIS A 53 8.39 6.04 8.99
N ARG A 54 8.57 4.74 9.07
CA ARG A 54 7.72 3.75 8.43
C ARG A 54 6.74 3.16 9.43
N ARG A 55 5.48 3.07 9.04
CA ARG A 55 4.49 2.32 9.81
C ARG A 55 4.64 0.83 9.52
N VAL A 56 4.88 0.05 10.57
CA VAL A 56 5.08 -1.41 10.50
C VAL A 56 3.84 -2.09 11.09
N LEU A 57 3.32 -3.08 10.36
CA LEU A 57 2.20 -3.90 10.80
C LEU A 57 2.68 -4.89 11.87
N LYS A 58 1.98 -4.97 12.99
CA LYS A 58 2.24 -5.93 14.07
C LYS A 58 1.15 -7.02 14.09
N ARG A 59 -0.10 -6.63 14.32
CA ARG A 59 -1.27 -7.49 14.27
C ARG A 59 -2.43 -6.69 13.68
N CYS A 60 -2.90 -7.05 12.50
CA CYS A 60 -3.95 -6.31 11.80
C CYS A 60 -4.90 -7.33 11.19
N GLU A 61 -6.01 -7.59 11.88
CA GLU A 61 -6.93 -8.68 11.54
C GLU A 61 -8.32 -8.45 12.11
N ILE A 62 -9.27 -9.13 11.52
CA ILE A 62 -10.62 -9.37 12.06
C ILE A 62 -10.78 -10.87 12.27
N MET A 63 -11.20 -11.28 13.47
CA MET A 63 -11.57 -12.64 13.80
C MET A 63 -13.06 -12.72 14.09
N VAL A 64 -13.75 -13.69 13.47
CA VAL A 64 -15.14 -13.98 13.71
C VAL A 64 -15.28 -15.48 13.90
N ARG A 65 -15.78 -15.92 15.05
CA ARG A 65 -15.76 -17.34 15.43
C ARG A 65 -14.32 -17.88 15.36
N ASN A 66 -14.06 -18.83 14.46
CA ASN A 66 -12.74 -19.47 14.27
C ASN A 66 -12.08 -19.09 12.93
N ARG A 67 -12.55 -18.01 12.27
CA ARG A 67 -12.01 -17.55 10.99
C ARG A 67 -11.32 -16.21 11.17
N ILE A 68 -10.16 -16.05 10.55
CA ILE A 68 -9.36 -14.83 10.59
C ILE A 68 -9.22 -14.27 9.17
N ALA A 69 -9.35 -12.95 9.05
CA ALA A 69 -8.94 -12.20 7.87
C ALA A 69 -7.85 -11.21 8.26
N GLU A 70 -6.64 -11.49 7.88
CA GLU A 70 -5.52 -10.54 7.98
C GLU A 70 -5.66 -9.45 6.93
N GLY A 71 -5.17 -8.23 7.26
CA GLY A 71 -5.29 -7.10 6.35
C GLY A 71 -4.27 -5.99 6.59
N VAL A 72 -4.44 -4.93 5.84
CA VAL A 72 -3.62 -3.72 5.95
C VAL A 72 -4.51 -2.56 6.38
N PRO A 73 -4.19 -1.87 7.48
CA PRO A 73 -4.94 -0.68 7.88
C PRO A 73 -4.88 0.44 6.85
N LEU A 74 -5.95 1.20 6.72
CA LEU A 74 -5.90 2.48 6.03
C LEU A 74 -5.21 3.49 6.95
N PHE A 75 -4.04 4.01 6.53
CA PHE A 75 -3.11 4.68 7.45
C PHE A 75 -3.52 6.09 7.88
N ASP A 76 -4.58 6.62 7.33
CA ASP A 76 -5.21 7.88 7.77
C ASP A 76 -6.47 7.68 8.62
N GLY A 77 -6.68 6.47 9.14
CA GLY A 77 -7.70 6.15 10.13
C GLY A 77 -7.15 6.01 11.54
N GLY A 78 -8.02 5.66 12.47
CA GLY A 78 -7.64 5.26 13.83
C GLY A 78 -6.91 3.91 13.87
N PHE A 79 -6.35 3.59 15.03
CA PHE A 79 -5.72 2.30 15.33
C PHE A 79 -6.15 1.85 16.72
N THR A 80 -6.29 0.53 16.93
CA THR A 80 -6.59 0.00 18.27
C THR A 80 -5.34 -0.16 19.14
N GLY A 81 -4.15 -0.04 18.56
CA GLY A 81 -2.93 -0.52 19.21
C GLY A 81 -3.01 -2.03 19.45
N ALA A 82 -2.47 -2.49 20.56
CA ALA A 82 -2.52 -3.89 20.95
C ALA A 82 -3.89 -4.35 21.51
N GLN A 83 -4.83 -3.42 21.68
CA GLN A 83 -6.15 -3.73 22.23
C GLN A 83 -7.02 -4.44 21.21
N VAL A 84 -7.77 -5.43 21.67
CA VAL A 84 -8.81 -6.10 20.90
C VAL A 84 -10.11 -5.33 21.08
N LEU A 85 -10.71 -4.93 19.97
CA LEU A 85 -12.03 -4.34 19.93
C LEU A 85 -13.03 -5.45 19.60
N SER A 86 -13.98 -5.70 20.51
CA SER A 86 -15.03 -6.70 20.32
C SER A 86 -16.36 -6.01 20.13
N ALA A 87 -17.07 -6.31 19.05
CA ALA A 87 -18.39 -5.77 18.75
C ALA A 87 -19.14 -6.63 17.73
N PRO A 88 -20.46 -6.52 17.65
CA PRO A 88 -21.23 -7.14 16.59
C PRO A 88 -20.81 -6.61 15.21
N LEU A 89 -20.82 -7.48 14.20
CA LEU A 89 -20.67 -7.07 12.81
C LEU A 89 -21.98 -6.50 12.27
N ALA A 90 -21.88 -5.54 11.38
CA ALA A 90 -23.04 -5.04 10.62
C ALA A 90 -22.61 -4.61 9.19
N PRO A 91 -23.51 -4.58 8.22
CA PRO A 91 -23.26 -3.87 6.97
C PRO A 91 -22.99 -2.39 7.23
N LEU A 92 -22.15 -1.76 6.42
CA LEU A 92 -21.86 -0.32 6.54
C LEU A 92 -23.17 0.48 6.42
N GLY A 93 -23.37 1.45 7.32
CA GLY A 93 -24.62 2.21 7.43
C GLY A 93 -25.70 1.53 8.27
N GLY A 94 -25.45 0.34 8.78
CA GLY A 94 -26.32 -0.37 9.72
C GLY A 94 -26.27 0.22 11.14
N SER A 95 -26.43 -0.64 12.15
CA SER A 95 -26.44 -0.25 13.56
C SER A 95 -25.14 0.46 13.96
N PRO A 96 -25.19 1.51 14.79
CA PRO A 96 -24.00 2.14 15.36
C PRO A 96 -23.28 1.18 16.33
N ASP A 97 -22.08 1.58 16.75
CA ASP A 97 -21.27 0.84 17.74
C ASP A 97 -20.91 -0.60 17.32
N THR A 98 -20.86 -0.85 16.02
CA THR A 98 -20.54 -2.16 15.41
C THR A 98 -19.18 -2.10 14.67
N ILE A 99 -18.67 -3.28 14.28
CA ILE A 99 -17.63 -3.41 13.27
C ILE A 99 -18.35 -3.48 11.91
N ALA A 100 -18.23 -2.43 11.10
CA ALA A 100 -18.90 -2.36 9.81
C ALA A 100 -18.15 -3.16 8.75
N ILE A 101 -18.88 -3.90 7.93
CA ILE A 101 -18.33 -4.60 6.75
C ILE A 101 -18.78 -3.88 5.50
N THR A 102 -17.84 -3.58 4.61
CA THR A 102 -18.11 -2.92 3.33
C THR A 102 -17.17 -3.40 2.23
N GLN A 103 -17.37 -2.87 1.04
CA GLN A 103 -16.48 -3.05 -0.10
C GLN A 103 -15.99 -1.70 -0.58
N PHE A 104 -14.82 -1.67 -1.18
CA PHE A 104 -14.25 -0.46 -1.78
C PHE A 104 -13.61 -0.77 -3.14
N THR A 105 -13.51 0.22 -3.99
CA THR A 105 -12.75 0.15 -5.24
C THR A 105 -11.32 0.62 -4.94
N PRO A 106 -10.28 -0.19 -5.23
CA PRO A 106 -8.89 0.14 -4.88
C PRO A 106 -8.30 1.19 -5.83
N PHE A 107 -8.95 2.34 -5.89
CA PHE A 107 -8.56 3.48 -6.69
C PHE A 107 -8.93 4.76 -5.92
N ALA A 108 -7.92 5.57 -5.56
CA ALA A 108 -8.11 6.80 -4.81
C ALA A 108 -9.00 7.78 -5.59
N GLY A 109 -9.93 8.44 -4.88
CA GLY A 109 -10.88 9.39 -5.46
C GLY A 109 -11.97 8.76 -6.35
N HIS A 110 -12.11 7.43 -6.35
CA HIS A 110 -13.19 6.79 -7.10
C HIS A 110 -14.55 7.06 -6.41
N PRO A 111 -15.57 7.56 -7.13
CA PRO A 111 -16.86 7.95 -6.52
C PRO A 111 -17.57 6.82 -5.77
N SER A 112 -17.32 5.56 -6.16
CA SER A 112 -17.88 4.41 -5.43
C SER A 112 -17.33 4.24 -4.02
N ASN A 113 -16.31 5.02 -3.60
CA ASN A 113 -15.75 5.01 -2.25
C ASN A 113 -16.36 6.08 -1.34
N ASP A 114 -17.21 6.97 -1.85
CA ASP A 114 -17.82 8.06 -1.07
C ASP A 114 -18.58 7.55 0.16
N HIS A 115 -19.20 6.37 0.05
CA HIS A 115 -19.89 5.72 1.17
C HIS A 115 -18.93 5.35 2.32
N LEU A 116 -17.72 4.89 2.00
CA LEU A 116 -16.68 4.59 2.99
C LEU A 116 -16.16 5.89 3.64
N GLU A 117 -15.86 6.91 2.85
CA GLU A 117 -15.40 8.19 3.35
C GLU A 117 -16.46 8.85 4.25
N ASN A 118 -17.72 8.88 3.83
CA ASN A 118 -18.84 9.40 4.62
C ASN A 118 -19.00 8.65 5.95
N ALA A 119 -18.89 7.32 5.95
CA ALA A 119 -18.98 6.52 7.18
C ALA A 119 -17.82 6.82 8.15
N ARG A 120 -16.62 7.05 7.63
CA ARG A 120 -15.46 7.46 8.42
C ARG A 120 -15.67 8.83 9.06
N LEU A 121 -16.21 9.80 8.30
CA LEU A 121 -16.53 11.15 8.81
C LEU A 121 -17.62 11.13 9.88
N GLN A 122 -18.63 10.29 9.72
CA GLN A 122 -19.71 10.15 10.70
C GLN A 122 -19.27 9.44 11.99
N ALA A 123 -18.24 8.60 11.92
CA ALA A 123 -17.63 7.87 13.04
C ALA A 123 -18.65 7.10 13.91
N ARG A 124 -19.70 6.52 13.29
CA ARG A 124 -20.76 5.79 13.99
C ARG A 124 -20.38 4.36 14.35
N HIS A 125 -19.44 3.77 13.60
CA HIS A 125 -18.94 2.42 13.81
C HIS A 125 -17.65 2.45 14.63
N GLN A 126 -17.39 1.41 15.41
CA GLN A 126 -16.17 1.28 16.20
C GLN A 126 -14.95 0.96 15.32
N ALA A 127 -15.16 0.20 14.26
CA ALA A 127 -14.18 -0.10 13.23
C ALA A 127 -14.87 -0.40 11.89
N ILE A 128 -14.12 -0.38 10.80
CA ILE A 128 -14.61 -0.75 9.47
C ILE A 128 -13.67 -1.78 8.86
N VAL A 129 -14.22 -2.87 8.35
CA VAL A 129 -13.49 -3.83 7.51
C VAL A 129 -13.94 -3.62 6.07
N ALA A 130 -12.99 -3.24 5.22
CA ALA A 130 -13.21 -2.92 3.82
C ALA A 130 -12.60 -4.01 2.94
N VAL A 131 -13.41 -4.62 2.08
CA VAL A 131 -12.99 -5.66 1.14
C VAL A 131 -12.86 -5.06 -0.25
N ALA A 132 -11.72 -5.27 -0.91
CA ALA A 132 -11.51 -4.77 -2.25
C ALA A 132 -12.52 -5.38 -3.25
N ARG A 133 -13.04 -4.54 -4.17
CA ARG A 133 -13.92 -4.96 -5.27
C ARG A 133 -13.54 -4.25 -6.57
N GLY A 134 -14.10 -4.70 -7.68
CA GLY A 134 -13.97 -4.08 -8.99
C GLY A 134 -14.05 -5.13 -10.09
N GLU A 135 -14.45 -4.73 -11.30
CA GLU A 135 -14.32 -5.57 -12.48
C GLU A 135 -12.83 -5.83 -12.77
N GLY A 136 -12.48 -7.08 -13.02
CA GLY A 136 -11.10 -7.48 -13.27
C GLY A 136 -10.17 -7.52 -12.07
N VAL A 137 -10.63 -7.24 -10.86
CA VAL A 137 -9.86 -7.46 -9.63
C VAL A 137 -9.77 -8.95 -9.39
N ARG A 138 -8.54 -9.48 -9.50
CA ARG A 138 -8.25 -10.88 -9.19
C ARG A 138 -8.35 -11.11 -7.68
N GLU A 139 -8.43 -12.38 -7.28
CA GLU A 139 -8.33 -12.72 -5.86
C GLU A 139 -7.04 -12.15 -5.26
N GLY A 140 -7.17 -11.51 -4.11
CA GLY A 140 -6.05 -10.91 -3.41
C GLY A 140 -6.43 -9.65 -2.66
N LEU A 141 -5.40 -8.98 -2.16
CA LEU A 141 -5.51 -7.70 -1.45
C LEU A 141 -4.99 -6.58 -2.34
N ALA A 142 -5.88 -5.74 -2.82
CA ALA A 142 -5.56 -4.47 -3.46
C ALA A 142 -5.87 -3.33 -2.48
N LEU A 143 -4.97 -2.38 -2.32
CA LEU A 143 -5.05 -1.34 -1.30
C LEU A 143 -5.53 0.00 -1.86
N LEU A 144 -6.31 0.67 -1.06
CA LEU A 144 -6.55 2.11 -1.16
C LEU A 144 -5.44 2.82 -0.36
N ASN A 145 -4.76 3.77 -0.98
CA ASN A 145 -3.77 4.57 -0.28
C ASN A 145 -4.45 5.63 0.60
N ALA A 146 -3.80 5.96 1.71
CA ALA A 146 -4.24 7.01 2.61
C ALA A 146 -4.01 8.40 2.01
N ASP A 147 -5.04 9.24 2.01
CA ASP A 147 -4.95 10.60 1.48
C ASP A 147 -4.63 11.64 2.57
N LYS A 148 -5.09 11.40 3.81
CA LYS A 148 -5.02 12.36 4.92
C LYS A 148 -4.10 11.87 6.04
N TRP A 149 -2.99 11.22 5.70
CA TRP A 149 -2.07 10.63 6.67
C TRP A 149 -1.48 11.63 7.69
N GLN A 150 -1.42 12.93 7.35
CA GLN A 150 -0.99 14.00 8.27
C GLN A 150 -2.09 14.42 9.27
N ALA A 151 -3.35 14.16 8.94
CA ALA A 151 -4.50 14.48 9.77
C ALA A 151 -5.47 13.28 9.79
N PRO A 152 -5.10 12.16 10.43
CA PRO A 152 -5.93 10.97 10.49
C PRO A 152 -7.32 11.26 11.06
N TYR A 153 -8.34 10.58 10.56
CA TYR A 153 -9.73 10.80 10.96
C TYR A 153 -10.55 9.52 10.92
N GLY A 154 -11.61 9.50 11.72
CA GLY A 154 -12.58 8.42 11.78
C GLY A 154 -12.07 7.16 12.48
N PRO A 155 -12.87 6.09 12.48
CA PRO A 155 -12.54 4.84 13.12
C PRO A 155 -11.41 4.09 12.38
N PRO A 156 -10.80 3.07 13.01
CA PRO A 156 -9.90 2.16 12.33
C PRO A 156 -10.56 1.52 11.10
N VAL A 157 -9.83 1.46 9.98
CA VAL A 157 -10.26 0.77 8.75
C VAL A 157 -9.23 -0.30 8.42
N LEU A 158 -9.67 -1.55 8.28
CA LEU A 158 -8.84 -2.67 7.85
C LEU A 158 -9.23 -3.10 6.44
N GLN A 159 -8.29 -3.05 5.53
CA GLN A 159 -8.44 -3.51 4.15
C GLN A 159 -8.06 -4.99 4.09
N VAL A 160 -8.98 -5.84 3.63
CA VAL A 160 -8.77 -7.29 3.56
C VAL A 160 -8.95 -7.82 2.15
N ALA A 161 -8.39 -9.02 1.90
CA ALA A 161 -8.40 -9.65 0.59
C ALA A 161 -9.83 -10.02 0.14
N THR A 162 -10.03 -10.02 -1.17
CA THR A 162 -11.31 -10.33 -1.84
C THR A 162 -11.91 -11.69 -1.45
N LEU A 163 -11.05 -12.67 -1.13
CA LEU A 163 -11.46 -14.01 -0.71
C LEU A 163 -12.30 -14.03 0.60
N HIS A 164 -12.23 -12.95 1.38
CA HIS A 164 -12.96 -12.83 2.64
C HIS A 164 -14.36 -12.22 2.45
N ARG A 165 -14.72 -11.76 1.25
CA ARG A 165 -15.95 -10.98 0.98
C ARG A 165 -17.22 -11.72 1.41
N ASP A 166 -17.41 -12.92 0.92
CA ASP A 166 -18.70 -13.60 1.03
C ASP A 166 -19.01 -14.00 2.48
N TRP A 167 -18.01 -14.55 3.19
CA TRP A 167 -18.22 -14.92 4.58
C TRP A 167 -18.32 -13.72 5.52
N LEU A 168 -17.51 -12.65 5.34
CA LEU A 168 -17.64 -11.43 6.15
C LEU A 168 -19.00 -10.77 5.93
N THR A 169 -19.49 -10.76 4.68
CA THR A 169 -20.82 -10.21 4.37
C THR A 169 -21.93 -11.02 5.03
N ALA A 170 -21.81 -12.35 5.06
CA ALA A 170 -22.77 -13.22 5.74
C ALA A 170 -22.76 -12.98 7.24
N GLU A 171 -21.60 -13.00 7.88
CA GLU A 171 -21.48 -12.76 9.34
C GLU A 171 -21.99 -11.35 9.73
N ALA A 172 -21.82 -10.34 8.88
CA ALA A 172 -22.35 -8.99 9.12
C ALA A 172 -23.88 -8.93 9.03
N ARG A 173 -24.50 -9.74 8.17
CA ARG A 173 -25.98 -9.85 8.09
C ARG A 173 -26.55 -10.57 9.32
N ASP A 174 -25.81 -11.55 9.82
CA ASP A 174 -26.20 -12.33 11.01
C ASP A 174 -25.96 -11.58 12.32
N GLY A 175 -25.23 -10.46 12.29
CA GLY A 175 -24.85 -9.71 13.49
C GLY A 175 -23.88 -10.47 14.40
N SER A 176 -23.04 -11.32 13.82
CA SER A 176 -22.06 -12.12 14.58
C SER A 176 -21.07 -11.25 15.33
N GLU A 177 -20.66 -11.68 16.53
CA GLU A 177 -19.58 -11.02 17.28
C GLU A 177 -18.23 -11.20 16.56
N GLY A 178 -17.48 -10.12 16.47
CA GLY A 178 -16.15 -10.09 15.89
C GLY A 178 -15.12 -9.42 16.80
N GLU A 179 -13.88 -9.86 16.66
CA GLU A 179 -12.71 -9.27 17.33
C GLU A 179 -11.81 -8.61 16.29
N PHE A 180 -11.61 -7.33 16.43
CA PHE A 180 -10.83 -6.50 15.51
C PHE A 180 -9.56 -5.99 16.18
N VAL A 181 -8.43 -6.08 15.48
CA VAL A 181 -7.16 -5.48 15.90
C VAL A 181 -6.53 -4.74 14.72
N SER A 182 -6.09 -3.52 14.98
CA SER A 182 -5.29 -2.71 14.07
C SER A 182 -4.08 -2.18 14.83
N HIS A 183 -3.08 -3.05 15.02
CA HIS A 183 -1.86 -2.75 15.76
C HIS A 183 -0.69 -2.51 14.81
N THR A 184 -0.16 -1.31 14.87
CA THR A 184 1.00 -0.89 14.07
C THR A 184 1.99 -0.14 14.96
N SER A 185 3.25 -0.07 14.56
CA SER A 185 4.26 0.81 15.17
C SER A 185 4.83 1.77 14.13
N LEU A 186 5.33 2.92 14.57
CA LEU A 186 6.21 3.77 13.76
C LEU A 186 7.65 3.42 14.09
N GLU A 187 8.41 3.07 13.06
CA GLU A 187 9.83 2.71 13.18
C GLU A 187 10.67 3.67 12.35
N ALA A 188 11.71 4.23 12.97
CA ALA A 188 12.68 5.04 12.27
C ALA A 188 13.47 4.17 11.30
N THR A 189 13.65 4.64 10.10
CA THR A 189 14.40 3.99 9.02
C THR A 189 15.00 5.05 8.11
N GLU A 190 15.66 4.62 7.06
CA GLU A 190 16.18 5.50 6.01
C GLU A 190 15.55 5.11 4.67
N ALA A 191 15.29 6.09 3.85
CA ALA A 191 14.94 5.93 2.46
C ALA A 191 15.92 6.71 1.58
N SER A 192 15.94 6.44 0.28
CA SER A 192 16.85 7.13 -0.64
C SER A 192 16.19 7.38 -1.99
N ASN A 193 16.64 8.45 -2.66
CA ASN A 193 16.44 8.60 -4.10
C ASN A 193 17.74 8.25 -4.82
N VAL A 194 17.63 7.60 -5.98
CA VAL A 194 18.77 7.31 -6.84
C VAL A 194 18.76 8.33 -7.97
N GLN A 195 19.87 9.01 -8.18
CA GLN A 195 20.02 10.04 -9.20
C GLN A 195 21.32 9.83 -9.96
N ALA A 196 21.30 10.05 -11.27
CA ALA A 196 22.48 10.25 -12.08
C ALA A 196 22.25 11.43 -13.05
N ALA A 197 23.31 11.99 -13.58
CA ALA A 197 23.23 13.08 -14.54
C ALA A 197 24.05 12.76 -15.79
N ILE A 198 23.47 13.01 -16.95
CA ILE A 198 24.14 12.99 -18.24
C ILE A 198 24.34 14.44 -18.63
N LYS A 199 25.61 14.82 -18.80
CA LYS A 199 25.96 16.19 -19.18
C LYS A 199 25.52 16.47 -20.61
N GLY A 200 24.72 17.50 -20.79
CA GLY A 200 24.35 18.00 -22.12
C GLY A 200 25.51 18.72 -22.83
N THR A 201 25.35 18.95 -24.10
CA THR A 201 26.33 19.69 -24.94
C THR A 201 26.16 21.19 -24.85
N ASP A 202 24.99 21.69 -24.46
CA ASP A 202 24.68 23.12 -24.30
C ASP A 202 24.45 23.42 -22.81
N PRO A 203 25.37 24.16 -22.16
CA PRO A 203 25.25 24.47 -20.73
C PRO A 203 24.20 25.54 -20.41
N ASP A 204 23.70 26.28 -21.39
CA ASP A 204 22.69 27.34 -21.21
C ASP A 204 21.26 26.80 -21.18
N LEU A 205 21.07 25.55 -21.59
CA LEU A 205 19.74 24.91 -21.52
C LEU A 205 19.42 24.38 -20.12
N ALA A 206 18.17 24.54 -19.74
CA ALA A 206 17.67 23.94 -18.52
C ALA A 206 17.75 22.41 -18.60
N PRO A 207 18.05 21.72 -17.48
CA PRO A 207 18.13 20.26 -17.48
C PRO A 207 16.77 19.61 -17.75
N LEU A 208 16.75 18.56 -18.57
CA LEU A 208 15.60 17.65 -18.68
C LEU A 208 15.65 16.65 -17.52
N VAL A 209 14.59 16.57 -16.74
CA VAL A 209 14.48 15.62 -15.64
C VAL A 209 13.56 14.46 -16.05
N ILE A 210 14.10 13.24 -16.01
CA ILE A 210 13.35 12.02 -16.21
C ILE A 210 13.30 11.26 -14.88
N MET A 211 12.11 10.97 -14.37
CA MET A 211 11.95 10.28 -13.09
C MET A 211 10.85 9.23 -13.14
N THR A 212 11.01 8.19 -12.32
CA THR A 212 10.01 7.16 -12.09
C THR A 212 9.92 6.85 -10.60
N PRO A 213 8.73 6.59 -10.05
CA PRO A 213 8.60 6.10 -8.68
C PRO A 213 9.07 4.64 -8.62
N ARG A 214 9.83 4.28 -7.58
CA ARG A 214 10.28 2.92 -7.32
C ARG A 214 9.67 2.28 -6.08
N SER A 215 8.87 3.01 -5.32
CA SER A 215 8.18 2.46 -4.15
C SER A 215 6.84 1.82 -4.55
N GLY A 216 6.50 0.72 -3.91
CA GLY A 216 5.24 0.02 -4.11
C GLY A 216 4.94 -0.93 -2.97
N TRP A 217 3.70 -1.38 -2.88
CA TRP A 217 3.33 -2.48 -2.03
C TRP A 217 3.82 -3.80 -2.64
N TRP A 218 4.43 -4.68 -1.89
CA TRP A 218 4.89 -6.00 -2.35
C TRP A 218 5.76 -5.90 -3.64
N HIS A 219 5.52 -6.79 -4.61
CA HIS A 219 6.26 -6.83 -5.88
C HIS A 219 6.00 -5.62 -6.77
N SER A 220 4.75 -5.19 -6.91
CA SER A 220 4.33 -4.06 -7.78
C SER A 220 4.93 -4.08 -9.19
N THR A 221 5.13 -5.27 -9.76
CA THR A 221 5.87 -5.48 -11.02
C THR A 221 5.22 -4.76 -12.19
N SER A 222 3.89 -4.87 -12.34
CA SER A 222 3.15 -4.17 -13.41
C SER A 222 3.00 -2.67 -13.15
N GLU A 223 3.00 -2.25 -11.88
CA GLU A 223 2.79 -0.84 -11.51
C GLU A 223 4.08 -0.03 -11.58
N ARG A 224 5.20 -0.61 -11.14
CA ARG A 224 6.49 0.09 -10.96
C ARG A 224 7.62 -0.51 -11.78
N GLY A 225 7.71 -1.84 -11.85
CA GLY A 225 8.81 -2.55 -12.51
C GLY A 225 8.99 -2.15 -13.97
N GLY A 226 7.89 -1.99 -14.73
CA GLY A 226 7.94 -1.52 -16.12
C GLY A 226 8.48 -0.10 -16.27
N GLY A 227 8.09 0.82 -15.36
CA GLY A 227 8.59 2.20 -15.35
C GLY A 227 10.09 2.25 -15.02
N VAL A 228 10.54 1.46 -14.05
CA VAL A 228 11.97 1.37 -13.66
C VAL A 228 12.79 0.76 -14.80
N ALA A 229 12.34 -0.32 -15.42
CA ALA A 229 13.05 -0.94 -16.55
C ALA A 229 13.17 0.04 -17.73
N THR A 230 12.11 0.81 -18.02
CA THR A 230 12.16 1.85 -19.08
C THR A 230 13.09 3.00 -18.69
N TRP A 231 13.19 3.34 -17.41
CA TRP A 231 14.09 4.40 -16.93
C TRP A 231 15.57 4.00 -17.03
N LEU A 232 15.89 2.70 -16.95
CA LEU A 232 17.25 2.15 -17.10
C LEU A 232 17.71 2.05 -18.56
N THR A 233 16.80 2.10 -19.54
CA THR A 233 17.09 1.96 -20.97
C THR A 233 17.20 3.31 -21.68
#